data_a909bb92e5931f1abefaab55a86dc2a6
#
_entry.id   a909bb92e5931f1abefaab55a86dc2a6
#
_cell.length_a   1.000
_cell.length_b   1.000
_cell.length_c   1.000
_cell.angle_alpha   90.00
_cell.angle_beta   90.00
_cell.angle_gamma   90.00
#
_symmetry.space_group_name_H-M   'P 1'
#
loop_
_entity.id
_entity.type
_entity.pdbx_description
1 polymer ?
#
loop_
_entity_poly.entity_id
_entity_poly.type
_entity_poly.pdbx_seq_one_letter_code
_entity_poly.pdbx_strand_id
1 'polypeptide(L)'
;MFENLSDRLQDVVHKIKGYGKITEENISEMMREIRLSLLEADVNYKVVKEFTNNVKEKALGEEVNKSLNPGELFVKIVKDELTELLGGENTPLNISGNPATLMLVGLQGSGKTTTIGKLANYLRKNNKKKPLLVACDVYRPAAIDQLKQIGKELNIEVYSEGKGNPVEISKNGIKYAKDNGYDYVLIDTAGRLQIDESLMDELDNIQKEVNPDETILVIDSMMGQDAINVINGFNDKIKLSGVILTKLDGDTRGGVALSVKHLTNLPIKFIGVSEKMDGLTPFYPERMASRILGMGDILSIVEQVQSEIDEKEAEKTAKKMMKGNFDLEDFLNQLNQIKKLGPLENLLKLLPGAKKMGLNNVNIDPKIMKRTEAIVLSMTLEERRDPSILKASRKKRIADGSGTTVTDVNKLLNQFEEMKKMMKMTVSYTHLRAHETDSYL
;
A
#
# COMPACT_ATOMS: atom_id res chain seq x y z
N MET A 1 7.04 7.32 -3.98
CA MET A 1 5.66 7.63 -4.45
C MET A 1 5.36 9.09 -4.13
N PHE A 2 5.13 9.91 -5.14
CA PHE A 2 4.80 11.34 -5.01
C PHE A 2 5.80 12.22 -4.22
N GLU A 3 7.03 11.81 -4.01
CA GLU A 3 7.95 12.51 -3.07
C GLU A 3 8.16 13.97 -3.45
N ASN A 4 8.44 14.25 -4.72
CA ASN A 4 8.64 15.62 -5.20
C ASN A 4 7.38 16.49 -5.06
N LEU A 5 6.22 15.95 -5.42
CA LEU A 5 4.94 16.65 -5.30
C LEU A 5 4.57 16.88 -3.84
N SER A 6 4.70 15.83 -3.01
CA SER A 6 4.41 15.92 -1.58
C SER A 6 5.27 16.95 -0.87
N ASP A 7 6.57 16.96 -1.12
CA ASP A 7 7.48 17.90 -0.49
C ASP A 7 7.09 19.35 -0.77
N ARG A 8 6.81 19.67 -2.03
CA ARG A 8 6.40 21.01 -2.44
C ARG A 8 5.05 21.43 -1.87
N LEU A 9 4.06 20.54 -1.95
CA LEU A 9 2.72 20.85 -1.40
C LEU A 9 2.74 20.97 0.12
N GLN A 10 3.58 20.19 0.81
CA GLN A 10 3.78 20.34 2.26
C GLN A 10 4.37 21.68 2.62
N ASP A 11 5.35 22.19 1.84
CA ASP A 11 5.93 23.51 2.05
C ASP A 11 4.86 24.61 1.89
N VAL A 12 3.99 24.50 0.89
CA VAL A 12 2.84 25.41 0.71
C VAL A 12 1.88 25.33 1.90
N VAL A 13 1.49 24.12 2.31
CA VAL A 13 0.62 23.89 3.48
C VAL A 13 1.21 24.49 4.75
N HIS A 14 2.54 24.43 4.92
CA HIS A 14 3.21 25.02 6.07
C HIS A 14 3.15 26.52 6.10
N LYS A 15 3.42 27.16 4.97
CA LYS A 15 3.30 28.62 4.83
C LYS A 15 1.89 29.08 5.23
N ILE A 16 0.87 28.37 4.71
CA ILE A 16 -0.55 28.72 4.91
C ILE A 16 -0.97 28.63 6.36
N LYS A 17 -0.60 27.58 7.08
CA LYS A 17 -0.94 27.40 8.50
C LYS A 17 -0.40 28.52 9.39
N GLY A 18 0.62 29.24 8.94
CA GLY A 18 1.17 30.40 9.64
C GLY A 18 0.39 31.71 9.44
N TYR A 19 -0.55 31.76 8.49
CA TYR A 19 -1.32 33.00 8.22
C TYR A 19 -2.54 33.11 9.15
N GLY A 20 -2.56 34.15 9.97
CA GLY A 20 -3.73 34.48 10.82
C GLY A 20 -4.91 35.07 10.03
N LYS A 21 -4.68 35.58 8.84
CA LYS A 21 -5.68 36.04 7.86
C LYS A 21 -5.26 35.61 6.46
N ILE A 22 -6.19 35.15 5.66
CA ILE A 22 -5.99 34.85 4.26
C ILE A 22 -6.54 35.98 3.43
N THR A 23 -5.66 36.60 2.61
CA THR A 23 -6.01 37.66 1.66
C THR A 23 -6.10 37.05 0.24
N GLU A 24 -6.76 37.76 -0.68
CA GLU A 24 -6.77 37.35 -2.10
C GLU A 24 -5.38 37.26 -2.71
N GLU A 25 -4.46 38.12 -2.29
CA GLU A 25 -3.06 38.13 -2.72
C GLU A 25 -2.35 36.87 -2.23
N ASN A 26 -2.50 36.50 -0.93
CA ASN A 26 -1.95 35.25 -0.39
C ASN A 26 -2.48 34.02 -1.14
N ILE A 27 -3.82 33.96 -1.40
CA ILE A 27 -4.41 32.86 -2.17
C ILE A 27 -3.80 32.80 -3.57
N SER A 28 -3.63 33.92 -4.25
CA SER A 28 -3.07 33.95 -5.60
C SER A 28 -1.63 33.47 -5.66
N GLU A 29 -0.79 33.84 -4.68
CA GLU A 29 0.58 33.34 -4.54
C GLU A 29 0.62 31.83 -4.29
N MET A 30 -0.18 31.34 -3.34
CA MET A 30 -0.29 29.91 -3.01
C MET A 30 -0.77 29.08 -4.19
N MET A 31 -1.79 29.56 -4.90
CA MET A 31 -2.29 28.89 -6.10
C MET A 31 -1.25 28.81 -7.21
N ARG A 32 -0.38 29.82 -7.33
CA ARG A 32 0.75 29.79 -8.26
C ARG A 32 1.76 28.70 -7.86
N GLU A 33 2.12 28.58 -6.59
CA GLU A 33 3.04 27.55 -6.10
C GLU A 33 2.43 26.14 -6.29
N ILE A 34 1.16 25.95 -5.94
CA ILE A 34 0.45 24.67 -6.14
C ILE A 34 0.41 24.31 -7.62
N ARG A 35 0.07 25.27 -8.49
CA ARG A 35 0.03 25.08 -9.94
C ARG A 35 1.37 24.60 -10.49
N LEU A 36 2.46 25.27 -10.11
CA LEU A 36 3.82 24.90 -10.53
C LEU A 36 4.17 23.49 -10.04
N SER A 37 3.86 23.17 -8.79
CA SER A 37 4.13 21.86 -8.21
C SER A 37 3.42 20.73 -8.95
N LEU A 38 2.15 20.93 -9.32
CA LEU A 38 1.38 19.96 -10.10
C LEU A 38 1.90 19.81 -11.54
N LEU A 39 2.29 20.89 -12.20
CA LEU A 39 2.87 20.85 -13.54
C LEU A 39 4.22 20.13 -13.56
N GLU A 40 5.08 20.39 -12.59
CA GLU A 40 6.36 19.69 -12.45
C GLU A 40 6.20 18.21 -12.07
N ALA A 41 5.11 17.86 -11.42
CA ALA A 41 4.71 16.47 -11.18
C ALA A 41 4.12 15.79 -12.43
N ASP A 42 4.16 16.44 -13.59
CA ASP A 42 3.63 15.94 -14.86
C ASP A 42 2.10 15.71 -14.83
N VAL A 43 1.36 16.53 -14.06
CA VAL A 43 -0.10 16.54 -14.12
C VAL A 43 -0.57 17.28 -15.37
N ASN A 44 -1.59 16.75 -16.05
CA ASN A 44 -2.11 17.35 -17.28
C ASN A 44 -2.56 18.80 -17.06
N TYR A 45 -2.19 19.70 -17.98
CA TYR A 45 -2.47 21.13 -17.87
C TYR A 45 -3.95 21.47 -17.67
N LYS A 46 -4.85 20.76 -18.37
CA LYS A 46 -6.31 20.99 -18.22
C LYS A 46 -6.77 20.68 -16.80
N VAL A 47 -6.28 19.57 -16.25
CA VAL A 47 -6.54 19.12 -14.87
C VAL A 47 -6.02 20.15 -13.87
N VAL A 48 -4.78 20.61 -14.03
CA VAL A 48 -4.19 21.63 -13.16
C VAL A 48 -4.97 22.95 -13.19
N LYS A 49 -5.40 23.38 -14.38
CA LYS A 49 -6.18 24.62 -14.55
C LYS A 49 -7.50 24.55 -13.81
N GLU A 50 -8.24 23.45 -13.99
CA GLU A 50 -9.54 23.25 -13.35
C GLU A 50 -9.41 23.14 -11.83
N PHE A 51 -8.51 22.29 -11.35
CA PHE A 51 -8.19 22.18 -9.94
C PHE A 51 -7.88 23.51 -9.28
N THR A 52 -6.97 24.29 -9.89
CA THR A 52 -6.57 25.58 -9.31
C THR A 52 -7.70 26.62 -9.32
N ASN A 53 -8.59 26.58 -10.31
CA ASN A 53 -9.77 27.45 -10.35
C ASN A 53 -10.77 27.05 -9.26
N ASN A 54 -11.06 25.76 -9.10
CA ASN A 54 -11.99 25.27 -8.07
C ASN A 54 -11.52 25.61 -6.67
N VAL A 55 -10.23 25.36 -6.37
CA VAL A 55 -9.63 25.71 -5.06
C VAL A 55 -9.74 27.21 -4.83
N LYS A 56 -9.38 28.04 -5.84
CA LYS A 56 -9.42 29.51 -5.71
C LYS A 56 -10.85 30.00 -5.43
N GLU A 57 -11.84 29.50 -6.17
CA GLU A 57 -13.24 29.87 -6.00
C GLU A 57 -13.74 29.54 -4.58
N LYS A 58 -13.48 28.31 -4.10
CA LYS A 58 -13.88 27.89 -2.76
C LYS A 58 -13.11 28.65 -1.65
N ALA A 59 -11.84 28.96 -1.89
CA ALA A 59 -11.02 29.69 -0.93
C ALA A 59 -11.40 31.17 -0.77
N LEU A 60 -11.96 31.79 -1.81
CA LEU A 60 -12.46 33.17 -1.78
C LEU A 60 -13.89 33.25 -1.20
N GLY A 61 -14.53 32.11 -0.92
CA GLY A 61 -15.88 32.06 -0.36
C GLY A 61 -15.98 32.69 1.05
N GLU A 62 -17.22 33.09 1.40
CA GLU A 62 -17.50 33.76 2.69
C GLU A 62 -17.12 32.94 3.93
N GLU A 63 -17.18 31.60 3.83
CA GLU A 63 -16.85 30.69 4.95
C GLU A 63 -15.39 30.81 5.38
N VAL A 64 -14.47 30.94 4.42
CA VAL A 64 -13.03 31.07 4.70
C VAL A 64 -12.74 32.42 5.37
N ASN A 65 -13.37 33.48 4.89
CA ASN A 65 -13.19 34.83 5.40
C ASN A 65 -13.74 35.01 6.84
N LYS A 66 -14.72 34.20 7.24
CA LYS A 66 -15.34 34.21 8.57
C LYS A 66 -14.75 33.18 9.54
N SER A 67 -13.86 32.32 9.07
CA SER A 67 -13.25 31.25 9.87
C SER A 67 -12.28 31.79 10.92
N LEU A 68 -12.29 31.17 12.11
CA LEU A 68 -11.28 31.41 13.14
C LEU A 68 -9.88 30.90 12.74
N ASN A 69 -9.81 29.86 11.87
CA ASN A 69 -8.59 29.26 11.36
C ASN A 69 -8.60 29.20 9.81
N PRO A 70 -8.44 30.32 9.11
CA PRO A 70 -8.55 30.35 7.65
C PRO A 70 -7.53 29.45 6.94
N GLY A 71 -6.31 29.35 7.50
CA GLY A 71 -5.26 28.50 6.94
C GLY A 71 -5.60 27.00 6.99
N GLU A 72 -6.21 26.52 8.06
CA GLU A 72 -6.64 25.13 8.17
C GLU A 72 -7.80 24.82 7.22
N LEU A 73 -8.73 25.76 7.08
CA LEU A 73 -9.85 25.62 6.16
C LEU A 73 -9.37 25.59 4.70
N PHE A 74 -8.39 26.43 4.34
CA PHE A 74 -7.77 26.37 3.01
C PHE A 74 -7.12 25.00 2.74
N VAL A 75 -6.34 24.46 3.69
CA VAL A 75 -5.74 23.13 3.56
C VAL A 75 -6.79 22.05 3.38
N LYS A 76 -7.92 22.16 4.10
CA LYS A 76 -9.06 21.26 3.92
C LYS A 76 -9.64 21.35 2.50
N ILE A 77 -9.84 22.56 1.98
CA ILE A 77 -10.32 22.76 0.60
C ILE A 77 -9.39 22.10 -0.41
N VAL A 78 -8.07 22.30 -0.27
CA VAL A 78 -7.08 21.67 -1.16
C VAL A 78 -7.13 20.13 -1.04
N LYS A 79 -7.27 19.59 0.17
CA LYS A 79 -7.42 18.14 0.39
C LYS A 79 -8.67 17.61 -0.29
N ASP A 80 -9.81 18.26 -0.09
CA ASP A 80 -11.10 17.83 -0.63
C ASP A 80 -11.06 17.86 -2.17
N GLU A 81 -10.51 18.92 -2.79
CA GLU A 81 -10.33 19.00 -4.23
C GLU A 81 -9.35 17.95 -4.78
N LEU A 82 -8.25 17.66 -4.07
CA LEU A 82 -7.35 16.57 -4.46
C LEU A 82 -8.05 15.21 -4.37
N THR A 83 -8.89 15.01 -3.37
CA THR A 83 -9.67 13.79 -3.21
C THR A 83 -10.63 13.60 -4.39
N GLU A 84 -11.37 14.64 -4.76
CA GLU A 84 -12.26 14.63 -5.94
C GLU A 84 -11.48 14.36 -7.23
N LEU A 85 -10.35 15.02 -7.41
CA LEU A 85 -9.47 14.82 -8.57
C LEU A 85 -8.98 13.36 -8.71
N LEU A 86 -8.70 12.71 -7.59
CA LEU A 86 -8.29 11.31 -7.52
C LEU A 86 -9.47 10.33 -7.69
N GLY A 87 -10.72 10.80 -7.68
CA GLY A 87 -11.91 9.99 -7.91
C GLY A 87 -12.95 9.97 -6.78
N GLY A 88 -12.78 10.82 -5.76
CA GLY A 88 -13.70 10.96 -4.64
C GLY A 88 -13.63 9.78 -3.68
N GLU A 89 -14.28 8.69 -4.02
CA GLU A 89 -14.38 7.49 -3.19
C GLU A 89 -13.63 6.29 -3.79
N ASN A 90 -13.31 5.32 -2.93
CA ASN A 90 -12.78 4.04 -3.38
C ASN A 90 -13.83 3.30 -4.23
N THR A 91 -13.40 2.77 -5.37
CA THR A 91 -14.24 1.95 -6.24
C THR A 91 -13.81 0.48 -6.12
N PRO A 92 -14.51 -0.35 -5.32
CA PRO A 92 -14.16 -1.74 -5.14
C PRO A 92 -14.33 -2.57 -6.40
N LEU A 93 -13.81 -3.79 -6.41
CA LEU A 93 -14.06 -4.75 -7.47
C LEU A 93 -15.51 -5.23 -7.45
N ASN A 94 -16.11 -5.36 -8.63
CA ASN A 94 -17.34 -6.13 -8.79
C ASN A 94 -16.97 -7.61 -8.88
N ILE A 95 -17.27 -8.37 -7.85
CA ILE A 95 -16.95 -9.80 -7.72
C ILE A 95 -18.21 -10.62 -7.41
N SER A 96 -19.31 -10.27 -8.06
CA SER A 96 -20.63 -10.87 -7.85
C SER A 96 -20.85 -12.18 -8.63
N GLY A 97 -20.04 -12.47 -9.65
CA GLY A 97 -20.10 -13.70 -10.42
C GLY A 97 -19.76 -14.97 -9.62
N ASN A 98 -20.14 -16.14 -10.12
CA ASN A 98 -19.82 -17.44 -9.52
C ASN A 98 -19.33 -18.46 -10.58
N PRO A 99 -18.01 -18.61 -10.81
CA PRO A 99 -16.93 -17.77 -10.27
C PRO A 99 -16.97 -16.35 -10.79
N ALA A 100 -16.50 -15.37 -9.98
CA ALA A 100 -16.31 -14.01 -10.46
C ALA A 100 -15.10 -13.97 -11.39
N THR A 101 -15.28 -13.38 -12.57
CA THR A 101 -14.28 -13.37 -13.65
C THR A 101 -13.67 -11.99 -13.83
N LEU A 102 -12.34 -11.90 -13.71
CA LEU A 102 -11.58 -10.69 -13.88
C LEU A 102 -10.61 -10.84 -15.05
N MET A 103 -10.67 -9.95 -16.02
CA MET A 103 -9.78 -9.92 -17.19
C MET A 103 -8.79 -8.76 -17.05
N LEU A 104 -7.49 -9.05 -17.08
CA LEU A 104 -6.45 -8.03 -17.04
C LEU A 104 -5.91 -7.78 -18.46
N VAL A 105 -5.92 -6.52 -18.86
CA VAL A 105 -5.44 -6.07 -20.18
C VAL A 105 -4.37 -5.00 -20.03
N GLY A 106 -3.61 -4.71 -21.10
CA GLY A 106 -2.59 -3.64 -21.09
C GLY A 106 -1.41 -3.94 -21.99
N LEU A 107 -0.52 -2.97 -22.15
CA LEU A 107 0.68 -3.09 -22.99
C LEU A 107 1.70 -4.08 -22.42
N GLN A 108 2.61 -4.52 -23.27
CA GLN A 108 3.77 -5.32 -22.84
C GLN A 108 4.64 -4.52 -21.88
N GLY A 109 5.06 -5.16 -20.78
CA GLY A 109 5.89 -4.51 -19.76
C GLY A 109 5.14 -3.67 -18.73
N SER A 110 3.80 -3.51 -18.86
CA SER A 110 2.98 -2.81 -17.87
C SER A 110 2.85 -3.55 -16.54
N GLY A 111 3.29 -4.80 -16.44
CA GLY A 111 3.25 -5.60 -15.22
C GLY A 111 2.00 -6.46 -15.05
N LYS A 112 1.24 -6.79 -16.13
CA LYS A 112 0.01 -7.61 -16.06
C LYS A 112 0.20 -8.93 -15.32
N THR A 113 1.12 -9.76 -15.78
CA THR A 113 1.36 -11.10 -15.23
C THR A 113 1.75 -11.06 -13.74
N THR A 114 2.53 -10.09 -13.32
CA THR A 114 2.86 -9.89 -11.90
C THR A 114 1.65 -9.37 -11.13
N THR A 115 0.91 -8.43 -11.70
CA THR A 115 -0.28 -7.83 -11.08
C THR A 115 -1.39 -8.85 -10.87
N ILE A 116 -1.59 -9.76 -11.81
CA ILE A 116 -2.60 -10.82 -11.67
C ILE A 116 -2.29 -11.74 -10.48
N GLY A 117 -1.01 -12.10 -10.30
CA GLY A 117 -0.57 -12.86 -9.13
C GLY A 117 -0.80 -12.10 -7.81
N LYS A 118 -0.45 -10.81 -7.78
CA LYS A 118 -0.70 -9.94 -6.62
C LYS A 118 -2.20 -9.82 -6.32
N LEU A 119 -3.02 -9.63 -7.35
CA LEU A 119 -4.47 -9.49 -7.20
C LEU A 119 -5.10 -10.80 -6.69
N ALA A 120 -4.69 -11.94 -7.22
CA ALA A 120 -5.14 -13.24 -6.75
C ALA A 120 -4.74 -13.48 -5.28
N ASN A 121 -3.53 -13.11 -4.90
CA ASN A 121 -3.06 -13.19 -3.51
C ASN A 121 -3.87 -12.27 -2.59
N TYR A 122 -4.16 -11.04 -3.03
CA TYR A 122 -5.00 -10.08 -2.32
C TYR A 122 -6.41 -10.65 -2.09
N LEU A 123 -7.08 -11.16 -3.14
CA LEU A 123 -8.43 -11.72 -3.07
C LEU A 123 -8.48 -12.95 -2.14
N ARG A 124 -7.48 -13.82 -2.22
CA ARG A 124 -7.39 -15.00 -1.35
C ARG A 124 -7.23 -14.61 0.13
N LYS A 125 -6.36 -13.65 0.44
CA LYS A 125 -6.10 -13.23 1.83
C LYS A 125 -7.29 -12.51 2.44
N ASN A 126 -7.90 -11.59 1.72
CA ASN A 126 -8.96 -10.74 2.26
C ASN A 126 -10.33 -11.40 2.25
N ASN A 127 -10.63 -12.20 1.23
CA ASN A 127 -11.96 -12.80 1.07
C ASN A 127 -11.99 -14.29 1.49
N LYS A 128 -10.83 -14.90 1.79
CA LYS A 128 -10.68 -16.32 2.14
C LYS A 128 -11.27 -17.27 1.07
N LYS A 129 -11.22 -16.87 -0.19
CA LYS A 129 -11.76 -17.56 -1.34
C LYS A 129 -10.66 -18.09 -2.27
N LYS A 130 -11.01 -19.00 -3.15
CA LYS A 130 -10.09 -19.78 -3.98
C LYS A 130 -9.96 -19.18 -5.39
N PRO A 131 -8.86 -18.52 -5.76
CA PRO A 131 -8.64 -18.02 -7.12
C PRO A 131 -8.02 -19.06 -8.04
N LEU A 132 -8.34 -18.97 -9.34
CA LEU A 132 -7.69 -19.66 -10.46
C LEU A 132 -7.08 -18.61 -11.40
N LEU A 133 -5.84 -18.82 -11.82
CA LEU A 133 -5.21 -18.02 -12.86
C LEU A 133 -5.37 -18.71 -14.21
N VAL A 134 -5.70 -17.95 -15.27
CA VAL A 134 -5.85 -18.51 -16.63
C VAL A 134 -4.83 -17.84 -17.57
N ALA A 135 -3.95 -18.63 -18.17
CA ALA A 135 -2.86 -18.18 -19.03
C ALA A 135 -3.33 -18.03 -20.48
N CYS A 136 -3.67 -16.81 -20.90
CA CYS A 136 -4.10 -16.49 -22.28
C CYS A 136 -3.04 -15.72 -23.10
N ASP A 137 -1.85 -15.41 -22.56
CA ASP A 137 -0.72 -14.91 -23.35
C ASP A 137 0.00 -16.08 -24.05
N VAL A 138 -0.63 -16.62 -25.09
CA VAL A 138 -0.17 -17.80 -25.81
C VAL A 138 0.97 -17.53 -26.81
N TYR A 139 1.20 -16.25 -27.12
CA TYR A 139 2.22 -15.84 -28.09
C TYR A 139 3.63 -15.83 -27.50
N ARG A 140 3.72 -15.78 -26.17
CA ARG A 140 4.99 -15.75 -25.45
C ARG A 140 5.06 -16.92 -24.46
N PRO A 141 5.71 -18.03 -24.84
CA PRO A 141 5.86 -19.18 -23.94
C PRO A 141 6.42 -18.82 -22.58
N ALA A 142 7.37 -17.89 -22.52
CA ALA A 142 7.93 -17.40 -21.27
C ALA A 142 6.89 -16.71 -20.36
N ALA A 143 5.81 -16.12 -20.90
CA ALA A 143 4.75 -15.51 -20.09
C ALA A 143 3.91 -16.57 -19.36
N ILE A 144 3.60 -17.68 -20.05
CA ILE A 144 2.91 -18.83 -19.45
C ILE A 144 3.76 -19.43 -18.32
N ASP A 145 5.06 -19.61 -18.57
CA ASP A 145 5.97 -20.16 -17.56
C ASP A 145 6.13 -19.21 -16.37
N GLN A 146 6.18 -17.90 -16.62
CA GLN A 146 6.19 -16.88 -15.58
C GLN A 146 4.93 -16.95 -14.71
N LEU A 147 3.75 -17.05 -15.33
CA LEU A 147 2.48 -17.16 -14.58
C LEU A 147 2.44 -18.45 -13.74
N LYS A 148 2.91 -19.58 -14.29
CA LYS A 148 3.03 -20.84 -13.56
C LYS A 148 4.00 -20.74 -12.38
N GLN A 149 5.11 -20.03 -12.54
CA GLN A 149 6.06 -19.80 -11.46
C GLN A 149 5.43 -18.96 -10.34
N ILE A 150 4.71 -17.88 -10.69
CA ILE A 150 3.95 -17.06 -9.73
C ILE A 150 2.89 -17.90 -9.01
N GLY A 151 2.14 -18.71 -9.74
CA GLY A 151 1.15 -19.62 -9.17
C GLY A 151 1.77 -20.59 -8.17
N LYS A 152 2.93 -21.18 -8.51
CA LYS A 152 3.68 -22.07 -7.61
C LYS A 152 4.15 -21.35 -6.34
N GLU A 153 4.73 -20.17 -6.48
CA GLU A 153 5.20 -19.34 -5.36
C GLU A 153 4.05 -19.01 -4.39
N LEU A 154 2.90 -18.64 -4.95
CA LEU A 154 1.72 -18.28 -4.17
C LEU A 154 0.86 -19.48 -3.76
N ASN A 155 1.15 -20.69 -4.22
CA ASN A 155 0.29 -21.86 -4.08
C ASN A 155 -1.14 -21.57 -4.61
N ILE A 156 -1.22 -21.01 -5.83
CA ILE A 156 -2.44 -20.74 -6.59
C ILE A 156 -2.36 -21.51 -7.89
N GLU A 157 -3.45 -22.21 -8.24
CA GLU A 157 -3.49 -23.01 -9.47
C GLU A 157 -3.53 -22.16 -10.73
N VAL A 158 -2.85 -22.62 -11.78
CA VAL A 158 -2.79 -21.98 -13.10
C VAL A 158 -3.34 -22.94 -14.15
N TYR A 159 -4.43 -22.54 -14.78
CA TYR A 159 -4.98 -23.22 -15.95
C TYR A 159 -4.25 -22.76 -17.22
N SER A 160 -3.79 -23.71 -18.02
CA SER A 160 -3.06 -23.43 -19.27
C SER A 160 -3.20 -24.58 -20.26
N GLU A 161 -3.51 -24.27 -21.51
CA GLU A 161 -3.55 -25.25 -22.62
C GLU A 161 -2.32 -25.13 -23.52
N GLY A 162 -1.34 -24.29 -23.13
CA GLY A 162 -0.17 -24.02 -23.97
C GLY A 162 -0.50 -23.11 -25.16
N LYS A 163 -0.18 -23.56 -26.38
CA LYS A 163 -0.53 -22.85 -27.62
C LYS A 163 -1.98 -23.18 -27.99
N GLY A 164 -2.78 -22.15 -28.21
CA GLY A 164 -4.19 -22.32 -28.55
C GLY A 164 -4.87 -20.97 -28.84
N ASN A 165 -6.19 -20.99 -29.01
CA ASN A 165 -6.97 -19.79 -29.18
C ASN A 165 -7.25 -19.18 -27.78
N PRO A 166 -6.83 -17.92 -27.48
CA PRO A 166 -7.05 -17.29 -26.19
C PRO A 166 -8.51 -17.22 -25.76
N VAL A 167 -9.43 -17.07 -26.70
CA VAL A 167 -10.89 -17.06 -26.43
C VAL A 167 -11.35 -18.41 -25.87
N GLU A 168 -10.97 -19.51 -26.54
CA GLU A 168 -11.34 -20.87 -26.10
C GLU A 168 -10.66 -21.22 -24.76
N ILE A 169 -9.39 -20.86 -24.59
CA ILE A 169 -8.67 -21.08 -23.33
C ILE A 169 -9.37 -20.36 -22.18
N SER A 170 -9.83 -19.12 -22.41
CA SER A 170 -10.58 -18.35 -21.40
C SER A 170 -11.90 -19.03 -21.01
N LYS A 171 -12.68 -19.50 -22.00
CA LYS A 171 -13.94 -20.24 -21.78
C LYS A 171 -13.71 -21.54 -21.02
N ASN A 172 -12.71 -22.31 -21.45
CA ASN A 172 -12.37 -23.59 -20.83
C ASN A 172 -11.86 -23.39 -19.38
N GLY A 173 -11.07 -22.34 -19.14
CA GLY A 173 -10.61 -21.95 -17.82
C GLY A 173 -11.74 -21.61 -16.87
N ILE A 174 -12.77 -20.86 -17.33
CA ILE A 174 -13.96 -20.55 -16.54
C ILE A 174 -14.78 -21.82 -16.25
N LYS A 175 -14.93 -22.70 -17.26
CA LYS A 175 -15.60 -23.98 -17.07
C LYS A 175 -14.85 -24.83 -16.04
N TYR A 176 -13.54 -24.95 -16.19
CA TYR A 176 -12.68 -25.66 -15.23
C TYR A 176 -12.85 -25.12 -13.82
N ALA A 177 -12.90 -23.78 -13.67
CA ALA A 177 -13.11 -23.14 -12.37
C ALA A 177 -14.46 -23.53 -11.75
N LYS A 178 -15.55 -23.53 -12.53
CA LYS A 178 -16.89 -23.96 -12.08
C LYS A 178 -16.90 -25.42 -11.63
N ASP A 179 -16.30 -26.30 -12.45
CA ASP A 179 -16.31 -27.75 -12.19
C ASP A 179 -15.46 -28.11 -10.95
N ASN A 180 -14.46 -27.28 -10.58
CA ASN A 180 -13.53 -27.54 -9.48
C ASN A 180 -13.73 -26.60 -8.27
N GLY A 181 -14.82 -25.83 -8.24
CA GLY A 181 -15.20 -24.99 -7.08
C GLY A 181 -14.23 -23.86 -6.78
N TYR A 182 -13.75 -23.16 -7.82
CA TYR A 182 -13.02 -21.89 -7.67
C TYR A 182 -14.01 -20.73 -7.57
N ASP A 183 -13.68 -19.76 -6.73
CA ASP A 183 -14.53 -18.59 -6.51
C ASP A 183 -14.20 -17.44 -7.46
N TYR A 184 -12.93 -17.37 -7.90
CA TYR A 184 -12.42 -16.34 -8.79
C TYR A 184 -11.67 -16.93 -9.98
N VAL A 185 -11.85 -16.33 -11.14
CA VAL A 185 -11.05 -16.56 -12.35
C VAL A 185 -10.37 -15.27 -12.75
N LEU A 186 -9.03 -15.29 -12.84
CA LEU A 186 -8.24 -14.16 -13.27
C LEU A 186 -7.55 -14.52 -14.59
N ILE A 187 -7.91 -13.79 -15.67
CA ILE A 187 -7.44 -14.04 -17.03
C ILE A 187 -6.25 -13.12 -17.34
N ASP A 188 -5.06 -13.73 -17.58
CA ASP A 188 -3.86 -13.01 -18.02
C ASP A 188 -3.81 -12.98 -19.55
N THR A 189 -4.11 -11.81 -20.13
CA THR A 189 -4.16 -11.65 -21.59
C THR A 189 -2.81 -11.25 -22.16
N ALA A 190 -2.64 -11.45 -23.47
CA ALA A 190 -1.49 -10.98 -24.20
C ALA A 190 -1.32 -9.47 -24.10
N GLY A 191 -0.08 -8.99 -24.19
CA GLY A 191 0.25 -7.58 -24.33
C GLY A 191 1.22 -7.38 -25.47
N ARG A 192 1.04 -6.31 -26.25
CA ARG A 192 1.96 -5.87 -27.29
C ARG A 192 2.63 -4.56 -26.92
N LEU A 193 3.67 -4.17 -27.64
CA LEU A 193 4.42 -2.94 -27.39
C LEU A 193 3.58 -1.69 -27.62
N GLN A 194 2.59 -1.78 -28.49
CA GLN A 194 1.67 -0.69 -28.82
C GLN A 194 0.27 -1.25 -29.07
N ILE A 195 -0.71 -0.38 -29.05
CA ILE A 195 -2.10 -0.70 -29.41
C ILE A 195 -2.13 -0.96 -30.91
N ASP A 196 -2.54 -2.16 -31.30
CA ASP A 196 -2.82 -2.52 -32.67
C ASP A 196 -4.18 -3.20 -32.82
N GLU A 197 -4.73 -3.20 -34.03
CA GLU A 197 -6.08 -3.68 -34.30
C GLU A 197 -6.22 -5.18 -33.94
N SER A 198 -5.21 -5.99 -34.25
CA SER A 198 -5.24 -7.42 -33.95
C SER A 198 -5.29 -7.74 -32.46
N LEU A 199 -4.57 -6.98 -31.63
CA LEU A 199 -4.65 -7.11 -30.16
C LEU A 199 -6.04 -6.71 -29.66
N MET A 200 -6.55 -5.60 -30.15
CA MET A 200 -7.84 -5.07 -29.69
C MET A 200 -9.00 -5.98 -30.09
N ASP A 201 -8.97 -6.56 -31.29
CA ASP A 201 -9.98 -7.53 -31.73
C ASP A 201 -9.93 -8.82 -30.91
N GLU A 202 -8.73 -9.31 -30.55
CA GLU A 202 -8.58 -10.47 -29.67
C GLU A 202 -9.18 -10.20 -28.29
N LEU A 203 -8.84 -9.06 -27.69
CA LEU A 203 -9.33 -8.69 -26.35
C LEU A 203 -10.85 -8.47 -26.34
N ASP A 204 -11.40 -7.84 -27.38
CA ASP A 204 -12.83 -7.66 -27.57
C ASP A 204 -13.57 -9.00 -27.72
N ASN A 205 -13.00 -9.92 -28.50
CA ASN A 205 -13.55 -11.27 -28.66
C ASN A 205 -13.54 -12.05 -27.32
N ILE A 206 -12.44 -11.99 -26.54
CA ILE A 206 -12.43 -12.58 -25.21
C ILE A 206 -13.50 -11.95 -24.34
N GLN A 207 -13.57 -10.60 -24.28
CA GLN A 207 -14.54 -9.90 -23.44
C GLN A 207 -15.98 -10.26 -23.79
N LYS A 208 -16.33 -10.34 -25.08
CA LYS A 208 -17.67 -10.70 -25.55
C LYS A 208 -18.05 -12.14 -25.20
N GLU A 209 -17.11 -13.07 -25.36
CA GLU A 209 -17.37 -14.50 -25.13
C GLU A 209 -17.44 -14.88 -23.64
N VAL A 210 -16.61 -14.27 -22.80
CA VAL A 210 -16.56 -14.61 -21.37
C VAL A 210 -17.35 -13.68 -20.48
N ASN A 211 -17.70 -12.50 -20.96
CA ASN A 211 -18.44 -11.45 -20.24
C ASN A 211 -17.92 -11.27 -18.81
N PRO A 212 -16.66 -10.83 -18.62
CA PRO A 212 -16.06 -10.75 -17.28
C PRO A 212 -16.79 -9.73 -16.40
N ASP A 213 -16.82 -9.99 -15.09
CA ASP A 213 -17.35 -9.04 -14.10
C ASP A 213 -16.52 -7.75 -14.08
N GLU A 214 -15.21 -7.87 -14.34
CA GLU A 214 -14.26 -6.76 -14.40
C GLU A 214 -13.31 -6.92 -15.57
N THR A 215 -13.12 -5.86 -16.36
CA THR A 215 -12.03 -5.72 -17.33
C THR A 215 -11.15 -4.57 -16.88
N ILE A 216 -9.95 -4.88 -16.40
CA ILE A 216 -9.07 -3.92 -15.73
C ILE A 216 -7.82 -3.69 -16.57
N LEU A 217 -7.55 -2.43 -16.87
CA LEU A 217 -6.34 -2.03 -17.58
C LEU A 217 -5.18 -1.84 -16.61
N VAL A 218 -4.08 -2.54 -16.85
CA VAL A 218 -2.84 -2.41 -16.09
C VAL A 218 -1.90 -1.43 -16.78
N ILE A 219 -1.58 -0.34 -16.11
CA ILE A 219 -0.77 0.77 -16.63
C ILE A 219 0.48 0.95 -15.77
N ASP A 220 1.61 1.16 -16.43
CA ASP A 220 2.85 1.61 -15.80
C ASP A 220 2.77 3.11 -15.50
N SER A 221 2.83 3.52 -14.24
CA SER A 221 2.76 4.93 -13.85
C SER A 221 3.93 5.77 -14.39
N MET A 222 5.05 5.11 -14.69
CA MET A 222 6.24 5.80 -15.23
C MET A 222 6.08 6.28 -16.68
N MET A 223 5.00 5.87 -17.36
CA MET A 223 4.69 6.37 -18.72
C MET A 223 4.34 7.85 -18.76
N GLY A 224 4.06 8.49 -17.62
CA GLY A 224 3.63 9.89 -17.58
C GLY A 224 2.31 10.10 -18.32
N GLN A 225 2.15 11.23 -18.99
CA GLN A 225 0.90 11.58 -19.68
C GLN A 225 0.52 10.65 -20.85
N ASP A 226 1.48 9.89 -21.41
CA ASP A 226 1.17 8.89 -22.44
C ASP A 226 0.24 7.76 -21.92
N ALA A 227 0.23 7.53 -20.62
CA ALA A 227 -0.72 6.62 -19.99
C ALA A 227 -2.18 6.96 -20.31
N ILE A 228 -2.53 8.24 -20.40
CA ILE A 228 -3.88 8.71 -20.72
C ILE A 228 -4.27 8.32 -22.15
N ASN A 229 -3.34 8.46 -23.10
CA ASN A 229 -3.56 8.05 -24.49
C ASN A 229 -3.79 6.54 -24.60
N VAL A 230 -3.01 5.76 -23.84
CA VAL A 230 -3.18 4.30 -23.79
C VAL A 230 -4.52 3.93 -23.18
N ILE A 231 -4.92 4.53 -22.09
CA ILE A 231 -6.21 4.27 -21.43
C ILE A 231 -7.37 4.55 -22.40
N ASN A 232 -7.35 5.70 -23.07
CA ASN A 232 -8.39 6.06 -24.04
C ASN A 232 -8.41 5.09 -25.22
N GLY A 233 -7.25 4.75 -25.78
CA GLY A 233 -7.14 3.80 -26.89
C GLY A 233 -7.68 2.40 -26.57
N PHE A 234 -7.49 1.91 -25.35
CA PHE A 234 -8.14 0.68 -24.89
C PHE A 234 -9.65 0.87 -24.70
N ASN A 235 -10.07 1.96 -24.03
CA ASN A 235 -11.46 2.20 -23.70
C ASN A 235 -12.34 2.48 -24.92
N ASP A 236 -11.77 2.91 -26.03
CA ASP A 236 -12.48 3.10 -27.31
C ASP A 236 -12.93 1.77 -27.94
N LYS A 237 -12.25 0.67 -27.64
CA LYS A 237 -12.50 -0.64 -28.25
C LYS A 237 -13.10 -1.66 -27.30
N ILE A 238 -12.65 -1.67 -26.04
CA ILE A 238 -13.10 -2.58 -25.00
C ILE A 238 -13.65 -1.80 -23.80
N LYS A 239 -14.73 -2.31 -23.22
CA LYS A 239 -15.34 -1.67 -22.05
C LYS A 239 -14.48 -1.94 -20.81
N LEU A 240 -13.72 -0.94 -20.38
CA LEU A 240 -12.95 -0.99 -19.15
C LEU A 240 -13.81 -0.68 -17.92
N SER A 241 -13.56 -1.38 -16.83
CA SER A 241 -14.19 -1.14 -15.53
C SER A 241 -13.32 -0.31 -14.57
N GLY A 242 -12.05 -0.15 -14.88
CA GLY A 242 -11.09 0.64 -14.12
C GLY A 242 -9.65 0.35 -14.48
N VAL A 243 -8.74 0.98 -13.76
CA VAL A 243 -7.28 0.87 -13.98
C VAL A 243 -6.57 0.40 -12.72
N ILE A 244 -5.46 -0.30 -12.95
CA ILE A 244 -4.44 -0.58 -11.91
C ILE A 244 -3.16 0.15 -12.33
N LEU A 245 -2.65 1.02 -11.46
CA LEU A 245 -1.36 1.68 -11.67
C LEU A 245 -0.25 0.86 -11.04
N THR A 246 0.73 0.44 -11.84
CA THR A 246 1.92 -0.30 -11.38
C THR A 246 3.12 0.61 -11.24
N LYS A 247 4.16 0.14 -10.57
CA LYS A 247 5.46 0.81 -10.38
C LYS A 247 5.36 2.21 -9.77
N LEU A 248 4.33 2.45 -8.97
CA LEU A 248 4.12 3.74 -8.33
C LEU A 248 5.17 4.03 -7.25
N ASP A 249 5.83 3.00 -6.74
CA ASP A 249 7.00 3.10 -5.85
C ASP A 249 8.22 3.76 -6.52
N GLY A 250 8.40 3.56 -7.82
CA GLY A 250 9.42 4.21 -8.64
C GLY A 250 9.02 5.58 -9.19
N ASP A 251 7.74 5.92 -9.16
CA ASP A 251 7.23 7.20 -9.66
C ASP A 251 7.29 8.28 -8.56
N THR A 252 8.24 9.19 -8.71
CA THR A 252 8.39 10.34 -7.79
C THR A 252 7.48 11.50 -8.13
N ARG A 253 6.94 11.56 -9.36
CA ARG A 253 6.07 12.63 -9.88
C ARG A 253 4.60 12.40 -9.56
N GLY A 254 4.05 11.24 -9.94
CA GLY A 254 2.68 10.85 -9.63
C GLY A 254 1.57 11.50 -10.45
N GLY A 255 1.91 12.27 -11.47
CA GLY A 255 0.95 13.04 -12.26
C GLY A 255 -0.10 12.21 -12.99
N VAL A 256 0.23 10.95 -13.33
CA VAL A 256 -0.71 10.01 -13.94
C VAL A 256 -1.91 9.77 -13.02
N ALA A 257 -1.65 9.45 -11.75
CA ALA A 257 -2.73 9.16 -10.80
C ALA A 257 -3.71 10.33 -10.64
N LEU A 258 -3.20 11.57 -10.67
CA LEU A 258 -4.00 12.79 -10.59
C LEU A 258 -4.76 13.10 -11.89
N SER A 259 -4.37 12.51 -13.01
CA SER A 259 -4.95 12.80 -14.33
C SER A 259 -5.94 11.74 -14.80
N VAL A 260 -5.80 10.48 -14.37
CA VAL A 260 -6.57 9.34 -14.91
C VAL A 260 -8.06 9.55 -14.76
N LYS A 261 -8.57 9.73 -13.54
CA LYS A 261 -10.02 9.81 -13.32
C LYS A 261 -10.66 10.97 -14.08
N HIS A 262 -10.02 12.14 -14.03
CA HIS A 262 -10.55 13.34 -14.64
C HIS A 262 -10.59 13.27 -16.17
N LEU A 263 -9.54 12.71 -16.80
CA LEU A 263 -9.42 12.68 -18.27
C LEU A 263 -10.06 11.46 -18.92
N THR A 264 -10.25 10.37 -18.21
CA THR A 264 -10.75 9.11 -18.78
C THR A 264 -12.07 8.65 -18.17
N ASN A 265 -12.50 9.28 -17.10
CA ASN A 265 -13.66 8.90 -16.29
C ASN A 265 -13.58 7.49 -15.68
N LEU A 266 -12.44 6.80 -15.79
CA LEU A 266 -12.21 5.48 -15.22
C LEU A 266 -11.66 5.60 -13.80
N PRO A 267 -12.13 4.77 -12.84
CA PRO A 267 -11.58 4.76 -11.50
C PRO A 267 -10.24 4.01 -11.46
N ILE A 268 -9.34 4.48 -10.61
CA ILE A 268 -8.19 3.69 -10.18
C ILE A 268 -8.67 2.73 -9.10
N LYS A 269 -8.55 1.43 -9.32
CA LYS A 269 -9.00 0.41 -8.36
C LYS A 269 -7.89 -0.03 -7.40
N PHE A 270 -6.68 -0.20 -7.94
CA PHE A 270 -5.51 -0.63 -7.18
C PHE A 270 -4.25 0.11 -7.62
N ILE A 271 -3.27 0.11 -6.73
CA ILE A 271 -1.92 0.61 -6.99
C ILE A 271 -0.86 -0.44 -6.58
N GLY A 272 0.15 -0.59 -7.42
CA GLY A 272 1.35 -1.38 -7.11
C GLY A 272 2.37 -0.50 -6.41
N VAL A 273 2.69 -0.86 -5.16
CA VAL A 273 3.55 -0.07 -4.27
C VAL A 273 4.88 -0.74 -3.94
N SER A 274 5.12 -1.94 -4.43
CA SER A 274 6.39 -2.66 -4.35
C SER A 274 6.43 -3.81 -5.34
N GLU A 275 7.61 -4.40 -5.58
CA GLU A 275 7.77 -5.60 -6.43
C GLU A 275 7.25 -6.88 -5.77
N LYS A 276 7.11 -6.92 -4.46
CA LYS A 276 6.67 -8.10 -3.70
C LYS A 276 5.25 -8.51 -4.06
N MET A 277 4.91 -9.80 -3.88
CA MET A 277 3.57 -10.35 -4.18
C MET A 277 2.45 -9.84 -3.26
N ASP A 278 2.77 -9.16 -2.17
CA ASP A 278 1.85 -8.42 -1.30
C ASP A 278 1.79 -6.91 -1.60
N GLY A 279 2.57 -6.44 -2.58
CA GLY A 279 2.70 -5.02 -2.94
C GLY A 279 1.59 -4.49 -3.85
N LEU A 280 0.34 -4.94 -3.67
CA LEU A 280 -0.85 -4.41 -4.35
C LEU A 280 -1.85 -3.96 -3.29
N THR A 281 -2.26 -2.70 -3.33
CA THR A 281 -3.21 -2.12 -2.38
C THR A 281 -4.39 -1.47 -3.09
N PRO A 282 -5.62 -1.53 -2.53
CA PRO A 282 -6.75 -0.76 -3.03
C PRO A 282 -6.42 0.73 -3.06
N PHE A 283 -6.98 1.44 -4.03
CA PHE A 283 -6.77 2.87 -4.15
C PHE A 283 -7.83 3.63 -3.35
N TYR A 284 -7.39 4.38 -2.35
CA TYR A 284 -8.25 5.24 -1.54
C TYR A 284 -7.92 6.71 -1.82
N PRO A 285 -8.74 7.44 -2.61
CA PRO A 285 -8.49 8.83 -2.98
C PRO A 285 -8.18 9.74 -1.79
N GLU A 286 -8.99 9.68 -0.73
CA GLU A 286 -8.81 10.53 0.45
C GLU A 286 -7.49 10.27 1.18
N ARG A 287 -7.09 9.00 1.34
CA ARG A 287 -5.81 8.63 1.95
C ARG A 287 -4.64 9.13 1.11
N MET A 288 -4.78 9.03 -0.21
CA MET A 288 -3.76 9.49 -1.14
C MET A 288 -3.60 11.01 -1.10
N ALA A 289 -4.70 11.76 -1.10
CA ALA A 289 -4.71 13.21 -0.92
C ALA A 289 -4.05 13.62 0.41
N SER A 290 -4.38 12.93 1.49
CA SER A 290 -3.77 13.15 2.81
C SER A 290 -2.25 12.89 2.81
N ARG A 291 -1.79 11.83 2.15
CA ARG A 291 -0.36 11.51 1.99
C ARG A 291 0.38 12.57 1.19
N ILE A 292 -0.19 13.01 0.07
CA ILE A 292 0.37 14.07 -0.78
C ILE A 292 0.55 15.37 0.01
N LEU A 293 -0.39 15.72 0.89
CA LEU A 293 -0.33 16.93 1.73
C LEU A 293 0.47 16.75 3.03
N GLY A 294 1.10 15.59 3.26
CA GLY A 294 1.88 15.31 4.47
C GLY A 294 1.05 15.19 5.76
N MET A 295 -0.25 14.97 5.62
CA MET A 295 -1.15 14.77 6.75
C MET A 295 -1.08 13.35 7.33
N GLY A 296 -0.29 12.47 6.70
CA GLY A 296 -0.13 11.08 7.08
C GLY A 296 -1.28 10.18 6.61
N ASP A 297 -1.13 8.89 6.90
CA ASP A 297 -2.15 7.86 6.57
C ASP A 297 -2.24 6.86 7.72
N ILE A 298 -2.81 7.31 8.83
CA ILE A 298 -2.94 6.50 10.05
C ILE A 298 -3.80 5.26 9.81
N LEU A 299 -4.83 5.36 8.97
CA LEU A 299 -5.72 4.23 8.70
C LEU A 299 -4.99 3.08 8.00
N SER A 300 -4.13 3.37 7.02
CA SER A 300 -3.30 2.34 6.38
C SER A 300 -2.34 1.67 7.36
N ILE A 301 -1.79 2.42 8.33
CA ILE A 301 -0.95 1.85 9.39
C ILE A 301 -1.78 0.89 10.24
N VAL A 302 -2.95 1.32 10.68
CA VAL A 302 -3.85 0.50 11.52
C VAL A 302 -4.26 -0.77 10.79
N GLU A 303 -4.68 -0.69 9.52
CA GLU A 303 -5.07 -1.84 8.71
C GLU A 303 -3.89 -2.82 8.50
N GLN A 304 -2.70 -2.31 8.21
CA GLN A 304 -1.50 -3.14 8.06
C GLN A 304 -1.15 -3.85 9.36
N VAL A 305 -1.22 -3.15 10.49
CA VAL A 305 -0.99 -3.71 11.82
C VAL A 305 -2.04 -4.78 12.14
N GLN A 306 -3.32 -4.51 11.88
CA GLN A 306 -4.41 -5.46 12.13
C GLN A 306 -4.32 -6.70 11.25
N SER A 307 -3.89 -6.57 9.99
CA SER A 307 -3.79 -7.73 9.08
C SER A 307 -2.65 -8.70 9.42
N GLU A 308 -1.61 -8.23 10.10
CA GLU A 308 -0.39 -9.00 10.39
C GLU A 308 -0.28 -9.45 11.86
N ILE A 309 -1.09 -8.86 12.76
CA ILE A 309 -1.08 -9.21 14.17
C ILE A 309 -2.18 -10.24 14.46
N ASP A 310 -1.78 -11.39 15.02
CA ASP A 310 -2.74 -12.32 15.61
C ASP A 310 -3.27 -11.72 16.92
N GLU A 311 -4.55 -11.29 16.90
CA GLU A 311 -5.22 -10.68 18.07
C GLU A 311 -5.10 -11.54 19.33
N LYS A 312 -5.15 -12.88 19.19
CA LYS A 312 -5.04 -13.80 20.33
C LYS A 312 -3.63 -13.82 20.92
N GLU A 313 -2.60 -13.72 20.06
CA GLU A 313 -1.21 -13.63 20.54
C GLU A 313 -0.93 -12.25 21.14
N ALA A 314 -1.44 -11.18 20.55
CA ALA A 314 -1.32 -9.83 21.08
C ALA A 314 -1.96 -9.72 22.48
N GLU A 315 -3.18 -10.28 22.67
CA GLU A 315 -3.87 -10.28 23.95
C GLU A 315 -3.13 -11.11 25.01
N LYS A 316 -2.58 -12.28 24.64
CA LYS A 316 -1.75 -13.10 25.55
C LYS A 316 -0.49 -12.35 25.99
N THR A 317 0.18 -11.69 25.05
CA THR A 317 1.40 -10.94 25.32
C THR A 317 1.09 -9.73 26.20
N ALA A 318 0.02 -9.00 25.95
CA ALA A 318 -0.46 -7.90 26.80
C ALA A 318 -0.75 -8.38 28.23
N LYS A 319 -1.45 -9.51 28.40
CA LYS A 319 -1.70 -10.10 29.73
C LYS A 319 -0.42 -10.52 30.45
N LYS A 320 0.60 -11.05 29.74
CA LYS A 320 1.90 -11.36 30.33
C LYS A 320 2.66 -10.10 30.74
N MET A 321 2.62 -9.05 29.92
CA MET A 321 3.21 -7.74 30.24
C MET A 321 2.59 -7.15 31.50
N MET A 322 1.26 -7.16 31.63
CA MET A 322 0.53 -6.67 32.81
C MET A 322 0.90 -7.43 34.09
N LYS A 323 1.17 -8.73 33.97
CA LYS A 323 1.58 -9.59 35.08
C LYS A 323 3.07 -9.50 35.40
N GLY A 324 3.85 -8.75 34.63
CA GLY A 324 5.33 -8.65 34.78
C GLY A 324 6.11 -9.89 34.36
N ASN A 325 5.46 -10.82 33.66
CA ASN A 325 6.04 -12.12 33.24
C ASN A 325 6.51 -12.09 31.78
N PHE A 326 6.84 -10.91 31.23
CA PHE A 326 7.40 -10.74 29.90
C PHE A 326 8.85 -11.22 29.88
N ASP A 327 9.16 -12.19 29.01
CA ASP A 327 10.47 -12.81 28.88
C ASP A 327 11.12 -12.59 27.49
N LEU A 328 12.34 -13.11 27.27
CA LEU A 328 13.04 -12.96 25.99
C LEU A 328 12.43 -13.81 24.86
N GLU A 329 11.64 -14.84 25.17
CA GLU A 329 10.86 -15.58 24.17
C GLU A 329 9.71 -14.72 23.66
N ASP A 330 8.99 -14.03 24.55
CA ASP A 330 7.94 -13.08 24.17
C ASP A 330 8.52 -11.91 23.37
N PHE A 331 9.71 -11.43 23.75
CA PHE A 331 10.44 -10.40 23.00
C PHE A 331 10.81 -10.85 21.59
N LEU A 332 11.30 -12.09 21.43
CA LEU A 332 11.61 -12.67 20.11
C LEU A 332 10.34 -12.77 19.24
N ASN A 333 9.21 -13.19 19.82
CA ASN A 333 7.93 -13.26 19.12
C ASN A 333 7.48 -11.88 18.64
N GLN A 334 7.62 -10.85 19.48
CA GLN A 334 7.34 -9.46 19.08
C GLN A 334 8.25 -8.97 17.95
N LEU A 335 9.57 -9.25 18.03
CA LEU A 335 10.49 -8.92 16.95
C LEU A 335 10.08 -9.57 15.63
N ASN A 336 9.61 -10.82 15.66
CA ASN A 336 9.14 -11.52 14.49
C ASN A 336 7.82 -10.93 13.94
N GLN A 337 6.91 -10.49 14.80
CA GLN A 337 5.71 -9.78 14.39
C GLN A 337 6.05 -8.43 13.72
N ILE A 338 6.96 -7.65 14.32
CA ILE A 338 7.43 -6.38 13.74
C ILE A 338 8.08 -6.61 12.35
N LYS A 339 8.85 -7.69 12.18
CA LYS A 339 9.43 -8.04 10.88
C LYS A 339 8.38 -8.33 9.80
N LYS A 340 7.25 -8.93 10.17
CA LYS A 340 6.13 -9.20 9.25
C LYS A 340 5.47 -7.91 8.75
N LEU A 341 5.47 -6.84 9.56
CA LEU A 341 4.97 -5.52 9.17
C LEU A 341 5.82 -4.83 8.08
N GLY A 342 6.97 -5.42 7.72
CA GLY A 342 7.88 -4.87 6.73
C GLY A 342 8.89 -3.87 7.33
N PRO A 343 9.60 -3.09 6.47
CA PRO A 343 10.58 -2.11 6.94
C PRO A 343 9.90 -1.03 7.80
N LEU A 344 10.35 -0.89 9.06
CA LEU A 344 9.84 0.11 10.01
C LEU A 344 9.89 1.54 9.46
N GLU A 345 10.87 1.82 8.61
CA GLU A 345 11.00 3.11 7.91
C GLU A 345 9.76 3.45 7.07
N ASN A 346 9.13 2.45 6.45
CA ASN A 346 7.91 2.67 5.67
C ASN A 346 6.71 3.01 6.56
N LEU A 347 6.61 2.40 7.73
CA LEU A 347 5.57 2.72 8.72
C LEU A 347 5.78 4.13 9.30
N LEU A 348 7.03 4.49 9.60
CA LEU A 348 7.37 5.82 10.11
C LEU A 348 7.04 6.93 9.10
N LYS A 349 7.24 6.68 7.80
CA LYS A 349 6.89 7.63 6.73
C LYS A 349 5.38 7.91 6.61
N LEU A 350 4.53 7.00 7.10
CA LEU A 350 3.08 7.17 7.10
C LEU A 350 2.56 8.01 8.26
N LEU A 351 3.40 8.30 9.28
CA LEU A 351 3.01 9.13 10.42
C LEU A 351 2.88 10.60 10.02
N PRO A 352 1.85 11.31 10.54
CA PRO A 352 1.72 12.73 10.32
C PRO A 352 2.94 13.48 10.85
N GLY A 353 3.54 14.35 10.03
CA GLY A 353 4.70 15.13 10.44
C GLY A 353 6.02 14.36 10.58
N ALA A 354 6.11 13.13 10.10
CA ALA A 354 7.31 12.29 10.17
C ALA A 354 8.58 12.99 9.67
N LYS A 355 8.46 13.79 8.60
CA LYS A 355 9.56 14.58 8.03
C LYS A 355 10.07 15.64 9.00
N LYS A 356 9.18 16.35 9.71
CA LYS A 356 9.54 17.36 10.72
C LYS A 356 10.24 16.77 11.95
N MET A 357 9.85 15.55 12.32
CA MET A 357 10.46 14.82 13.43
C MET A 357 11.81 14.19 13.02
N GLY A 358 12.27 14.38 11.79
CA GLY A 358 13.49 13.74 11.27
C GLY A 358 13.37 12.24 11.07
N LEU A 359 12.16 11.69 11.16
CA LEU A 359 11.90 10.24 11.07
C LEU A 359 12.10 9.68 9.65
N ASN A 360 12.04 10.53 8.62
CA ASN A 360 12.30 10.11 7.23
C ASN A 360 13.75 9.69 6.98
N ASN A 361 14.68 10.15 7.83
CA ASN A 361 16.12 9.83 7.73
C ASN A 361 16.56 8.82 8.79
N VAL A 362 15.64 8.24 9.55
CA VAL A 362 15.96 7.18 10.51
C VAL A 362 16.29 5.91 9.74
N ASN A 363 17.57 5.71 9.49
CA ASN A 363 18.08 4.46 8.92
C ASN A 363 18.23 3.45 10.07
N ILE A 364 17.23 2.61 10.27
CA ILE A 364 17.30 1.50 11.21
C ILE A 364 18.13 0.42 10.54
N ASP A 365 19.41 0.31 10.91
CA ASP A 365 20.28 -0.72 10.32
C ASP A 365 19.65 -2.12 10.50
N PRO A 366 19.21 -2.78 9.41
CA PRO A 366 18.59 -4.11 9.47
C PRO A 366 19.50 -5.15 10.15
N LYS A 367 20.81 -4.88 10.22
CA LYS A 367 21.79 -5.74 10.89
C LYS A 367 21.59 -5.73 12.41
N ILE A 368 21.10 -4.62 12.99
CA ILE A 368 20.85 -4.56 14.44
C ILE A 368 19.74 -5.55 14.81
N MET A 369 18.62 -5.55 14.10
CA MET A 369 17.53 -6.50 14.34
C MET A 369 17.98 -7.96 14.14
N LYS A 370 18.73 -8.22 13.07
CA LYS A 370 19.28 -9.58 12.81
C LYS A 370 20.24 -10.04 13.90
N ARG A 371 21.12 -9.15 14.40
CA ARG A 371 22.04 -9.47 15.51
C ARG A 371 21.28 -9.74 16.81
N THR A 372 20.31 -8.92 17.16
CA THR A 372 19.44 -9.11 18.32
C THR A 372 18.76 -10.47 18.28
N GLU A 373 18.16 -10.81 17.16
CA GLU A 373 17.52 -12.11 16.93
C GLU A 373 18.51 -13.27 17.06
N ALA A 374 19.70 -13.18 16.44
CA ALA A 374 20.72 -14.21 16.51
C ALA A 374 21.19 -14.45 17.95
N ILE A 375 21.34 -13.40 18.76
CA ILE A 375 21.69 -13.50 20.18
C ILE A 375 20.59 -14.26 20.94
N VAL A 376 19.32 -13.89 20.78
CA VAL A 376 18.22 -14.56 21.48
C VAL A 376 18.06 -16.00 21.00
N LEU A 377 18.18 -16.27 19.69
CA LEU A 377 18.11 -17.63 19.14
C LEU A 377 19.25 -18.54 19.62
N SER A 378 20.42 -17.98 19.96
CA SER A 378 21.55 -18.71 20.51
C SER A 378 21.39 -19.07 22.01
N MET A 379 20.35 -18.57 22.67
CA MET A 379 19.98 -18.93 24.04
C MET A 379 19.09 -20.18 24.04
N THR A 380 19.21 -20.97 25.09
CA THR A 380 18.26 -22.07 25.38
C THR A 380 16.90 -21.50 25.80
N LEU A 381 15.85 -22.30 25.74
CA LEU A 381 14.50 -21.89 26.19
C LEU A 381 14.49 -21.46 27.66
N GLU A 382 15.28 -22.16 28.51
CA GLU A 382 15.41 -21.81 29.92
C GLU A 382 16.08 -20.44 30.10
N GLU A 383 17.13 -20.14 29.33
CA GLU A 383 17.84 -18.86 29.36
C GLU A 383 17.00 -17.69 28.83
N ARG A 384 16.12 -17.95 27.87
CA ARG A 384 15.16 -16.94 27.36
C ARG A 384 14.08 -16.61 28.40
N ARG A 385 13.62 -17.63 29.16
CA ARG A 385 12.59 -17.46 30.19
C ARG A 385 13.12 -16.85 31.46
N ASP A 386 14.34 -17.20 31.84
CA ASP A 386 15.02 -16.66 33.02
C ASP A 386 16.43 -16.16 32.67
N PRO A 387 16.59 -14.90 32.22
CA PRO A 387 17.89 -14.33 31.91
C PRO A 387 18.84 -14.20 33.13
N SER A 388 18.35 -14.36 34.36
CA SER A 388 19.17 -14.25 35.58
C SER A 388 20.23 -15.35 35.68
N ILE A 389 20.01 -16.48 35.00
CA ILE A 389 20.95 -17.62 34.96
C ILE A 389 22.14 -17.39 34.02
N LEU A 390 22.15 -16.29 33.25
CA LEU A 390 23.18 -15.97 32.25
C LEU A 390 24.46 -15.45 32.92
N LYS A 391 25.30 -16.35 33.36
CA LYS A 391 26.67 -16.08 33.88
C LYS A 391 27.69 -15.97 32.74
N ALA A 392 28.92 -15.58 33.04
CA ALA A 392 29.98 -15.29 32.07
C ALA A 392 30.19 -16.40 31.01
N SER A 393 30.21 -17.66 31.40
CA SER A 393 30.40 -18.80 30.48
C SER A 393 29.25 -18.97 29.51
N ARG A 394 28.00 -18.79 29.96
CA ARG A 394 26.79 -18.83 29.10
C ARG A 394 26.76 -17.66 28.11
N LYS A 395 27.09 -16.45 28.60
CA LYS A 395 27.16 -15.25 27.72
C LYS A 395 28.24 -15.40 26.65
N LYS A 396 29.40 -16.01 26.96
CA LYS A 396 30.43 -16.29 25.97
C LYS A 396 29.95 -17.28 24.92
N ARG A 397 29.32 -18.40 25.32
CA ARG A 397 28.74 -19.37 24.38
C ARG A 397 27.71 -18.76 23.47
N ILE A 398 26.80 -17.88 23.99
CA ILE A 398 25.79 -17.19 23.23
C ILE A 398 26.45 -16.23 22.24
N ALA A 399 27.47 -15.49 22.65
CA ALA A 399 28.22 -14.59 21.77
C ALA A 399 28.88 -15.35 20.61
N ASP A 400 29.57 -16.46 20.94
CA ASP A 400 30.20 -17.32 19.93
C ASP A 400 29.18 -17.92 18.96
N GLY A 401 28.04 -18.41 19.47
CA GLY A 401 26.95 -19.01 18.67
C GLY A 401 26.20 -18.02 17.78
N SER A 402 26.12 -16.77 18.20
CA SER A 402 25.43 -15.69 17.43
C SER A 402 26.36 -14.90 16.49
N GLY A 403 27.67 -15.17 16.52
CA GLY A 403 28.67 -14.39 15.78
C GLY A 403 28.78 -12.95 16.27
N THR A 404 28.52 -12.70 17.58
CA THR A 404 28.56 -11.37 18.19
C THR A 404 29.58 -11.35 19.36
N THR A 405 29.65 -10.26 20.10
CA THR A 405 30.53 -10.12 21.24
C THR A 405 29.77 -10.28 22.57
N VAL A 406 30.47 -10.62 23.65
CA VAL A 406 29.89 -10.64 25.01
C VAL A 406 29.33 -9.25 25.39
N THR A 407 29.96 -8.20 24.88
CA THR A 407 29.46 -6.80 25.04
C THR A 407 28.09 -6.60 24.41
N ASP A 408 27.89 -7.16 23.22
CA ASP A 408 26.57 -7.07 22.52
C ASP A 408 25.50 -7.84 23.30
N VAL A 409 25.82 -9.01 23.81
CA VAL A 409 24.92 -9.81 24.67
C VAL A 409 24.54 -9.02 25.93
N ASN A 410 25.52 -8.41 26.61
CA ASN A 410 25.25 -7.59 27.80
C ASN A 410 24.42 -6.36 27.49
N LYS A 411 24.67 -5.70 26.34
CA LYS A 411 23.89 -4.54 25.88
C LYS A 411 22.42 -4.91 25.66
N LEU A 412 22.17 -6.05 25.00
CA LEU A 412 20.82 -6.55 24.81
C LEU A 412 20.09 -6.83 26.12
N LEU A 413 20.76 -7.52 27.05
CA LEU A 413 20.17 -7.85 28.36
C LEU A 413 19.84 -6.58 29.17
N ASN A 414 20.72 -5.58 29.16
CA ASN A 414 20.47 -4.31 29.84
C ASN A 414 19.27 -3.56 29.21
N GLN A 415 19.21 -3.49 27.87
CA GLN A 415 18.09 -2.88 27.15
C GLN A 415 16.77 -3.60 27.44
N PHE A 416 16.79 -4.92 27.51
CA PHE A 416 15.63 -5.72 27.87
C PHE A 416 15.13 -5.43 29.29
N GLU A 417 16.03 -5.33 30.27
CA GLU A 417 15.69 -4.98 31.65
C GLU A 417 15.14 -3.54 31.79
N GLU A 418 15.73 -2.58 31.07
CA GLU A 418 15.20 -1.20 31.01
C GLU A 418 13.80 -1.16 30.42
N MET A 419 13.56 -1.90 29.33
CA MET A 419 12.25 -2.03 28.72
C MET A 419 11.23 -2.63 29.70
N LYS A 420 11.56 -3.68 30.42
CA LYS A 420 10.71 -4.27 31.47
C LYS A 420 10.37 -3.27 32.58
N LYS A 421 11.32 -2.44 32.99
CA LYS A 421 11.09 -1.39 33.98
C LYS A 421 10.13 -0.32 33.47
N MET A 422 10.30 0.16 32.24
CA MET A 422 9.41 1.13 31.63
C MET A 422 7.97 0.60 31.49
N MET A 423 7.82 -0.65 31.05
CA MET A 423 6.53 -1.31 30.95
C MET A 423 5.80 -1.39 32.30
N LYS A 424 6.50 -1.76 33.37
CA LYS A 424 5.91 -1.78 34.72
C LYS A 424 5.44 -0.41 35.17
N MET A 425 6.18 0.66 34.88
CA MET A 425 5.79 2.03 35.22
C MET A 425 4.53 2.46 34.44
N THR A 426 4.45 2.16 33.16
CA THR A 426 3.30 2.52 32.31
C THR A 426 2.03 1.82 32.76
N VAL A 427 2.09 0.54 33.11
CA VAL A 427 0.95 -0.24 33.63
C VAL A 427 0.47 0.30 34.98
N SER A 428 1.39 0.71 35.88
CA SER A 428 1.05 1.32 37.15
C SER A 428 0.33 2.67 36.98
N TYR A 429 0.70 3.45 35.97
CA TYR A 429 0.09 4.76 35.71
C TYR A 429 -1.32 4.65 35.10
N THR A 430 -1.58 3.66 34.26
CA THR A 430 -2.91 3.39 33.69
C THR A 430 -3.88 2.85 34.74
N HIS A 431 -3.42 2.05 35.69
CA HIS A 431 -4.24 1.59 36.82
C HIS A 431 -4.63 2.71 37.79
N LEU A 432 -3.74 3.66 38.06
CA LEU A 432 -4.05 4.83 38.92
C LEU A 432 -5.11 5.73 38.26
N ARG A 433 -5.05 5.93 36.94
CA ARG A 433 -6.03 6.76 36.22
C ARG A 433 -7.40 6.09 36.07
N ALA A 434 -7.47 4.78 35.96
CA ALA A 434 -8.74 4.04 35.91
C ALA A 434 -9.48 4.10 37.27
N HIS A 435 -8.77 4.15 38.40
CA HIS A 435 -9.37 4.31 39.73
C HIS A 435 -9.83 5.74 40.04
N GLU A 436 -9.24 6.76 39.40
CA GLU A 436 -9.70 8.16 39.57
C GLU A 436 -10.98 8.47 38.78
N THR A 437 -11.24 7.77 37.67
CA THR A 437 -12.48 7.94 36.87
C THR A 437 -13.70 7.24 37.49
N ASP A 438 -13.51 6.16 38.26
CA ASP A 438 -14.60 5.46 38.96
C ASP A 438 -15.06 6.16 40.28
N SER A 439 -14.36 7.20 40.73
CA SER A 439 -14.74 7.97 41.92
C SER A 439 -15.55 9.23 41.63
N TYR A 440 -15.92 9.48 40.36
CA TYR A 440 -16.73 10.63 39.92
C TYR A 440 -18.04 10.24 39.21
N LEU A 441 -18.52 9.01 39.39
CA LEU A 441 -19.88 8.59 38.98
C LEU A 441 -20.76 8.34 40.21
#